data_7207600c21c6b5ec614e0910929c5784
#
_entry.id   7207600c21c6b5ec614e0910929c5784
#
_cell.length_a   1.000
_cell.length_b   1.000
_cell.length_c   1.000
_cell.angle_alpha   90.00
_cell.angle_beta   90.00
_cell.angle_gamma   90.00
#
_symmetry.space_group_name_H-M   'P 1'
#
loop_
_entity.id
_entity.type
_entity.pdbx_description
1 polymer ?
#
loop_
_entity_poly.entity_id
_entity_poly.type
_entity_poly.pdbx_seq_one_letter_code
_entity_poly.pdbx_strand_id
1 'polypeptide(L)'
;MTETLLHPKYTVGTWKVEPAHSGISFQVRHLAISKVRGTFENFDVTIVTSEDPTKTTIEASVDVASVNTGQEARDNHLRSSDFFQVDQYPTMTFTATGENITFDGDDFTIVGDLTLRGVTHPITITGELGGVIDDPYGNVRAGATGSAKINRQDFGVSWNAALEAGGFTLGDEVTVNLDLQVVLQK
;
A
#
# COMPACT_ATOMS: atom_id res chain seq x y z
N MET A 1 -3.86 -28.80 9.03
CA MET A 1 -3.89 -28.15 7.70
C MET A 1 -4.93 -27.05 7.76
N THR A 2 -4.50 -25.83 7.72
CA THR A 2 -5.41 -24.70 7.51
C THR A 2 -5.81 -24.74 6.04
N GLU A 3 -7.03 -25.13 5.74
CA GLU A 3 -7.59 -24.90 4.43
C GLU A 3 -7.54 -23.40 4.19
N THR A 4 -6.70 -22.97 3.29
CA THR A 4 -6.79 -21.63 2.73
C THR A 4 -8.09 -21.62 1.94
N LEU A 5 -9.16 -21.14 2.56
CA LEU A 5 -10.46 -21.03 1.91
C LEU A 5 -10.29 -20.02 0.78
N LEU A 6 -10.23 -20.52 -0.44
CA LEU A 6 -10.25 -19.71 -1.63
C LEU A 6 -11.54 -18.90 -1.67
N HIS A 7 -11.41 -17.64 -2.02
CA HIS A 7 -12.59 -16.84 -2.31
C HIS A 7 -13.39 -17.52 -3.44
N PRO A 8 -14.75 -17.62 -3.34
CA PRO A 8 -15.56 -18.34 -4.33
C PRO A 8 -15.40 -17.84 -5.78
N LYS A 9 -14.96 -16.59 -5.96
CA LYS A 9 -14.72 -15.99 -7.29
C LYS A 9 -13.23 -15.91 -7.64
N TYR A 10 -12.39 -16.71 -7.00
CA TYR A 10 -10.98 -16.78 -7.33
C TYR A 10 -10.79 -17.20 -8.78
N THR A 11 -10.12 -16.37 -9.54
CA THR A 11 -9.86 -16.59 -10.97
C THR A 11 -8.37 -16.52 -11.23
N VAL A 12 -7.82 -17.55 -11.88
CA VAL A 12 -6.41 -17.64 -12.25
C VAL A 12 -6.09 -16.67 -13.39
N GLY A 13 -5.00 -15.96 -13.27
CA GLY A 13 -4.51 -15.07 -14.31
C GLY A 13 -3.68 -13.91 -13.75
N THR A 14 -3.40 -12.95 -14.61
CA THR A 14 -2.67 -11.73 -14.27
C THR A 14 -3.65 -10.59 -14.13
N TRP A 15 -3.61 -9.92 -12.98
CA TRP A 15 -4.45 -8.79 -12.65
C TRP A 15 -3.60 -7.54 -12.56
N LYS A 16 -4.05 -6.46 -13.17
CA LYS A 16 -3.37 -5.17 -13.10
C LYS A 16 -4.28 -4.09 -12.54
N VAL A 17 -3.68 -3.20 -11.73
CA VAL A 17 -4.40 -2.05 -11.18
C VAL A 17 -4.91 -1.14 -12.30
N GLU A 18 -6.09 -0.59 -12.08
CA GLU A 18 -6.63 0.50 -12.89
C GLU A 18 -6.47 1.81 -12.10
N PRO A 19 -5.50 2.67 -12.48
CA PRO A 19 -5.18 3.86 -11.69
C PRO A 19 -6.33 4.86 -11.59
N ALA A 20 -7.19 4.94 -12.61
CA ALA A 20 -8.31 5.89 -12.63
C ALA A 20 -9.34 5.65 -11.51
N HIS A 21 -9.43 4.42 -11.00
CA HIS A 21 -10.37 4.02 -9.95
C HIS A 21 -9.65 3.48 -8.71
N SER A 22 -8.38 3.83 -8.55
CA SER A 22 -7.56 3.32 -7.44
C SER A 22 -6.83 4.46 -6.75
N GLY A 23 -6.55 4.28 -5.47
CA GLY A 23 -5.82 5.25 -4.68
C GLY A 23 -4.98 4.61 -3.58
N ILE A 24 -3.80 5.18 -3.36
CA ILE A 24 -2.94 4.89 -2.22
C ILE A 24 -2.78 6.18 -1.45
N SER A 25 -3.20 6.18 -0.19
CA SER A 25 -3.13 7.35 0.68
C SER A 25 -2.49 7.01 2.01
N PHE A 26 -2.04 8.01 2.72
CA PHE A 26 -1.47 7.86 4.05
C PHE A 26 -1.85 9.01 4.96
N GLN A 27 -1.75 8.76 6.26
CA GLN A 27 -1.91 9.81 7.27
C GLN A 27 -0.94 9.58 8.43
N VAL A 28 -0.50 10.67 9.00
CA VAL A 28 0.39 10.70 10.17
C VAL A 28 -0.05 11.79 11.12
N ARG A 29 0.10 11.58 12.43
CA ARG A 29 -0.21 12.60 13.43
C ARG A 29 0.75 13.78 13.33
N HIS A 30 0.19 14.97 13.41
CA HIS A 30 0.91 16.22 13.44
C HIS A 30 0.56 16.98 14.73
N LEU A 31 1.55 17.36 15.49
CA LEU A 31 1.41 18.07 16.79
C LEU A 31 0.51 17.33 17.80
N ALA A 32 0.30 16.04 17.65
CA ALA A 32 -0.62 15.20 18.43
C ALA A 32 -2.10 15.64 18.42
N ILE A 33 -2.46 16.67 17.66
CA ILE A 33 -3.82 17.25 17.61
C ILE A 33 -4.51 17.15 16.26
N SER A 34 -3.74 16.90 15.20
CA SER A 34 -4.27 16.77 13.83
C SER A 34 -3.52 15.68 13.07
N LYS A 35 -3.94 15.47 11.82
CA LYS A 35 -3.29 14.52 10.91
C LYS A 35 -2.91 15.23 9.62
N VAL A 36 -1.71 14.93 9.14
CA VAL A 36 -1.31 15.21 7.76
C VAL A 36 -1.72 14.03 6.91
N ARG A 37 -2.40 14.31 5.80
CA ARG A 37 -2.83 13.31 4.82
C ARG A 37 -2.16 13.58 3.49
N GLY A 38 -1.83 12.51 2.80
CA GLY A 38 -1.26 12.57 1.46
C GLY A 38 -1.62 11.37 0.63
N THR A 39 -1.33 11.49 -0.65
CA THR A 39 -1.50 10.42 -1.64
C THR A 39 -0.21 10.23 -2.42
N PHE A 40 -0.07 9.05 -3.03
CA PHE A 40 0.89 8.82 -4.11
C PHE A 40 0.10 8.71 -5.41
N GLU A 41 0.40 9.56 -6.37
CA GLU A 41 -0.40 9.66 -7.60
C GLU A 41 0.01 8.64 -8.67
N ASN A 42 1.26 8.17 -8.64
CA ASN A 42 1.78 7.22 -9.61
C ASN A 42 2.21 5.93 -8.93
N PHE A 43 1.55 4.84 -9.26
CA PHE A 43 1.82 3.51 -8.72
C PHE A 43 1.37 2.45 -9.71
N ASP A 44 1.91 1.25 -9.55
CA ASP A 44 1.50 0.06 -10.29
C ASP A 44 1.35 -1.12 -9.32
N VAL A 45 0.35 -1.96 -9.57
CA VAL A 45 0.11 -3.19 -8.82
C VAL A 45 -0.19 -4.30 -9.80
N THR A 46 0.52 -5.41 -9.67
CA THR A 46 0.30 -6.62 -10.44
C THR A 46 0.09 -7.78 -9.48
N ILE A 47 -1.00 -8.51 -9.69
CA ILE A 47 -1.31 -9.73 -8.94
C ILE A 47 -1.37 -10.87 -9.95
N VAL A 48 -0.59 -11.91 -9.70
CA VAL A 48 -0.63 -13.13 -10.50
C VAL A 48 -1.22 -14.24 -9.64
N THR A 49 -2.46 -14.59 -9.90
CA THR A 49 -3.14 -15.69 -9.24
C THR A 49 -2.80 -17.00 -9.92
N SER A 50 -2.53 -18.04 -9.13
CA SER A 50 -2.12 -19.36 -9.62
C SER A 50 -3.16 -20.42 -9.28
N GLU A 51 -3.14 -21.55 -10.00
CA GLU A 51 -3.97 -22.72 -9.66
C GLU A 51 -3.68 -23.21 -8.23
N ASP A 52 -2.42 -23.13 -7.82
CA ASP A 52 -2.03 -23.26 -6.42
C ASP A 52 -2.03 -21.87 -5.78
N PRO A 53 -2.99 -21.56 -4.90
CA PRO A 53 -3.10 -20.21 -4.32
C PRO A 53 -1.88 -19.78 -3.53
N THR A 54 -1.12 -20.71 -2.97
CA THR A 54 0.12 -20.40 -2.24
C THR A 54 1.19 -19.77 -3.14
N LYS A 55 1.09 -20.00 -4.45
CA LYS A 55 1.99 -19.46 -5.46
C LYS A 55 1.52 -18.15 -6.09
N THR A 56 0.40 -17.62 -5.64
CA THR A 56 -0.04 -16.27 -6.01
C THR A 56 1.03 -15.27 -5.61
N THR A 57 1.29 -14.29 -6.47
CA THR A 57 2.24 -13.22 -6.19
C THR A 57 1.56 -11.86 -6.27
N ILE A 58 1.97 -10.96 -5.39
CA ILE A 58 1.58 -9.55 -5.40
C ILE A 58 2.85 -8.72 -5.50
N GLU A 59 2.89 -7.85 -6.48
CA GLU A 59 3.97 -6.88 -6.64
C GLU A 59 3.38 -5.50 -6.84
N ALA A 60 3.81 -4.56 -6.01
CA ALA A 60 3.45 -3.17 -6.13
C ALA A 60 4.69 -2.30 -6.21
N SER A 61 4.64 -1.27 -7.02
CA SER A 61 5.66 -0.23 -7.07
C SER A 61 5.00 1.14 -7.04
N VAL A 62 5.58 2.03 -6.26
CA VAL A 62 5.08 3.40 -6.07
C VAL A 62 6.19 4.37 -6.43
N ASP A 63 5.88 5.32 -7.31
CA ASP A 63 6.75 6.47 -7.56
C ASP A 63 6.66 7.42 -6.36
N VAL A 64 7.70 7.42 -5.53
CA VAL A 64 7.69 8.17 -4.27
C VAL A 64 7.68 9.68 -4.53
N ALA A 65 8.26 10.13 -5.65
CA ALA A 65 8.23 11.54 -6.04
C ALA A 65 6.80 12.04 -6.36
N SER A 66 5.86 11.13 -6.61
CA SER A 66 4.44 11.46 -6.85
C SER A 66 3.66 11.79 -5.58
N VAL A 67 4.31 11.88 -4.43
CA VAL A 67 3.66 12.26 -3.17
C VAL A 67 2.99 13.62 -3.29
N ASN A 68 1.75 13.69 -2.82
CA ASN A 68 0.93 14.91 -2.84
C ASN A 68 0.16 15.04 -1.52
N THR A 69 0.48 16.07 -0.75
CA THR A 69 -0.21 16.40 0.50
C THR A 69 -1.04 17.68 0.37
N GLY A 70 -1.12 18.23 -0.85
CA GLY A 70 -1.84 19.47 -1.12
C GLY A 70 -1.04 20.75 -0.80
N GLN A 71 0.24 20.63 -0.42
CA GLN A 71 1.12 21.77 -0.14
C GLN A 71 2.51 21.50 -0.73
N GLU A 72 2.89 22.29 -1.71
CA GLU A 72 4.11 22.08 -2.47
C GLU A 72 5.39 22.11 -1.60
N ALA A 73 5.48 23.04 -0.68
CA ALA A 73 6.65 23.15 0.20
C ALA A 73 6.82 21.89 1.07
N ARG A 74 5.72 21.34 1.56
CA ARG A 74 5.72 20.09 2.32
C ARG A 74 6.07 18.90 1.44
N ASP A 75 5.53 18.83 0.25
CA ASP A 75 5.81 17.74 -0.70
C ASP A 75 7.29 17.74 -1.09
N ASN A 76 7.89 18.91 -1.33
CA ASN A 76 9.32 19.04 -1.60
C ASN A 76 10.17 18.58 -0.40
N HIS A 77 9.76 18.89 0.82
CA HIS A 77 10.42 18.43 2.04
C HIS A 77 10.33 16.90 2.18
N LEU A 78 9.18 16.31 1.88
CA LEU A 78 9.01 14.85 1.88
C LEU A 78 9.94 14.15 0.87
N ARG A 79 10.20 14.78 -0.28
CA ARG A 79 11.10 14.25 -1.30
C ARG A 79 12.58 14.35 -0.93
N SER A 80 12.90 15.17 0.07
CA SER A 80 14.29 15.42 0.49
C SER A 80 14.88 14.28 1.32
N SER A 81 16.16 14.39 1.61
CA SER A 81 16.89 13.43 2.45
C SER A 81 16.39 13.34 3.89
N ASP A 82 15.62 14.34 4.35
CA ASP A 82 14.97 14.29 5.66
C ASP A 82 13.88 13.21 5.72
N PHE A 83 13.29 12.84 4.59
CA PHE A 83 12.21 11.84 4.50
C PHE A 83 12.52 10.76 3.48
N PHE A 84 12.00 10.87 2.27
CA PHE A 84 12.06 9.78 1.28
C PHE A 84 13.35 9.73 0.48
N GLN A 85 14.05 10.85 0.35
CA GLN A 85 15.28 10.94 -0.44
C GLN A 85 15.10 10.36 -1.84
N VAL A 86 14.12 10.91 -2.59
CA VAL A 86 13.68 10.34 -3.88
C VAL A 86 14.76 10.32 -4.93
N ASP A 87 15.78 11.19 -4.86
CA ASP A 87 16.89 11.20 -5.79
C ASP A 87 17.72 9.90 -5.72
N GLN A 88 17.79 9.30 -4.54
CA GLN A 88 18.49 8.03 -4.33
C GLN A 88 17.55 6.83 -4.31
N TYR A 89 16.32 7.02 -3.80
CA TYR A 89 15.33 5.96 -3.63
C TYR A 89 14.01 6.35 -4.29
N PRO A 90 13.94 6.34 -5.63
CA PRO A 90 12.77 6.85 -6.35
C PRO A 90 11.53 5.98 -6.23
N THR A 91 11.69 4.71 -5.87
CA THR A 91 10.61 3.73 -5.85
C THR A 91 10.47 3.06 -4.50
N MET A 92 9.25 2.96 -4.02
CA MET A 92 8.85 2.11 -2.91
C MET A 92 8.20 0.85 -3.49
N THR A 93 8.52 -0.32 -2.95
CA THR A 93 7.98 -1.59 -3.45
C THR A 93 7.36 -2.42 -2.34
N PHE A 94 6.35 -3.19 -2.70
CA PHE A 94 5.73 -4.17 -1.82
C PHE A 94 5.62 -5.50 -2.57
N THR A 95 6.00 -6.59 -1.90
CA THR A 95 5.89 -7.94 -2.45
C THR A 95 5.27 -8.88 -1.43
N ALA A 96 4.39 -9.76 -1.89
CA ALA A 96 3.80 -10.81 -1.07
C ALA A 96 3.56 -12.06 -1.91
N THR A 97 3.49 -13.21 -1.24
CA THR A 97 3.12 -14.48 -1.85
C THR A 97 1.87 -15.06 -1.21
N GLY A 98 1.17 -15.93 -1.91
CA GLY A 98 -0.07 -16.52 -1.45
C GLY A 98 0.04 -17.31 -0.13
N GLU A 99 1.24 -17.77 0.23
CA GLU A 99 1.49 -18.41 1.54
C GLU A 99 1.17 -17.49 2.72
N ASN A 100 1.27 -16.18 2.52
CA ASN A 100 1.07 -15.16 3.54
C ASN A 100 -0.22 -14.35 3.30
N ILE A 101 -1.14 -14.90 2.51
CA ILE A 101 -2.46 -14.31 2.25
C ILE A 101 -3.51 -15.23 2.85
N THR A 102 -4.34 -14.68 3.72
CA THR A 102 -5.47 -15.42 4.33
C THR A 102 -6.77 -14.69 4.08
N PHE A 103 -7.84 -15.46 3.89
CA PHE A 103 -9.20 -14.95 3.76
C PHE A 103 -10.09 -15.50 4.87
N ASP A 104 -10.99 -14.66 5.36
CA ASP A 104 -12.12 -15.03 6.19
C ASP A 104 -13.38 -14.37 5.58
N GLY A 105 -14.10 -15.12 4.74
CA GLY A 105 -15.13 -14.54 3.88
C GLY A 105 -14.52 -13.56 2.88
N ASP A 106 -14.98 -12.32 2.92
CA ASP A 106 -14.42 -11.23 2.10
C ASP A 106 -13.25 -10.51 2.79
N ASP A 107 -13.04 -10.73 4.07
CA ASP A 107 -11.93 -10.13 4.82
C ASP A 107 -10.63 -10.84 4.48
N PHE A 108 -9.57 -10.06 4.30
CA PHE A 108 -8.25 -10.62 4.02
C PHE A 108 -7.15 -10.02 4.91
N THR A 109 -6.10 -10.80 5.07
CA THR A 109 -4.85 -10.38 5.69
C THR A 109 -3.71 -10.77 4.79
N ILE A 110 -2.83 -9.82 4.48
CA ILE A 110 -1.63 -10.02 3.65
C ILE A 110 -0.42 -9.60 4.46
N VAL A 111 0.53 -10.51 4.64
CA VAL A 111 1.85 -10.18 5.18
C VAL A 111 2.84 -10.16 4.03
N GLY A 112 3.53 -9.06 3.84
CA GLY A 112 4.49 -8.91 2.76
C GLY A 112 5.62 -7.96 3.12
N ASP A 113 6.58 -7.84 2.23
CA ASP A 113 7.77 -7.03 2.43
C ASP A 113 7.62 -5.66 1.77
N LEU A 114 7.67 -4.62 2.57
CA LEU A 114 7.74 -3.23 2.10
C LEU A 114 9.20 -2.79 2.08
N THR A 115 9.63 -2.27 0.94
CA THR A 115 10.94 -1.63 0.79
C THR A 115 10.72 -0.14 0.57
N LEU A 116 11.20 0.65 1.50
CA LEU A 116 11.11 2.10 1.50
C LEU A 116 12.46 2.67 1.91
N ARG A 117 12.95 3.64 1.15
CA ARG A 117 14.26 4.27 1.39
C ARG A 117 15.39 3.23 1.55
N GLY A 118 15.37 2.20 0.69
CA GLY A 118 16.38 1.13 0.68
C GLY A 118 16.29 0.14 1.85
N VAL A 119 15.30 0.25 2.71
CA VAL A 119 15.12 -0.63 3.88
C VAL A 119 13.87 -1.49 3.69
N THR A 120 14.01 -2.79 3.92
CA THR A 120 12.92 -3.75 3.78
C THR A 120 12.47 -4.26 5.15
N HIS A 121 11.17 -4.13 5.41
CA HIS A 121 10.53 -4.68 6.61
C HIS A 121 9.20 -5.35 6.25
N PRO A 122 8.81 -6.42 6.94
CA PRO A 122 7.48 -6.99 6.78
C PRO A 122 6.42 -6.03 7.33
N ILE A 123 5.31 -5.95 6.60
CA ILE A 123 4.11 -5.23 7.03
C ILE A 123 2.89 -6.10 6.87
N THR A 124 1.83 -5.78 7.59
CA THR A 124 0.55 -6.49 7.51
C THR A 124 -0.50 -5.55 6.96
N ILE A 125 -1.12 -5.96 5.85
CA ILE A 125 -2.27 -5.27 5.25
C ILE A 125 -3.51 -6.08 5.60
N THR A 126 -4.50 -5.43 6.19
CA THR A 126 -5.82 -6.01 6.42
C THR A 126 -6.85 -5.25 5.59
N GLY A 127 -7.84 -5.96 5.10
CA GLY A 127 -8.84 -5.32 4.26
C GLY A 127 -10.01 -6.20 3.94
N GLU A 128 -10.80 -5.74 2.99
CA GLU A 128 -12.01 -6.40 2.54
C GLU A 128 -12.06 -6.39 1.01
N LEU A 129 -12.40 -7.55 0.44
CA LEU A 129 -12.68 -7.68 -0.98
C LEU A 129 -14.10 -7.15 -1.24
N GLY A 130 -14.21 -6.11 -2.06
CA GLY A 130 -15.49 -5.47 -2.38
C GLY A 130 -16.32 -6.24 -3.40
N GLY A 131 -15.71 -7.13 -4.15
CA GLY A 131 -16.37 -7.99 -5.11
C GLY A 131 -15.54 -8.25 -6.35
N VAL A 132 -16.00 -9.22 -7.13
CA VAL A 132 -15.48 -9.54 -8.47
C VAL A 132 -16.66 -9.51 -9.43
N ILE A 133 -16.57 -8.71 -10.47
CA ILE A 133 -17.67 -8.50 -11.43
C ILE A 133 -17.17 -8.62 -12.87
N ASP A 134 -18.11 -8.91 -13.77
CA ASP A 134 -17.92 -8.70 -15.19
C ASP A 134 -18.39 -7.27 -15.52
N ASP A 135 -17.50 -6.44 -16.06
CA ASP A 135 -17.85 -5.07 -16.40
C ASP A 135 -18.57 -4.98 -17.76
N PRO A 136 -19.18 -3.84 -18.11
CA PRO A 136 -19.88 -3.68 -19.38
C PRO A 136 -18.99 -3.78 -20.62
N TYR A 137 -17.67 -3.73 -20.47
CA TYR A 137 -16.69 -3.77 -21.55
C TYR A 137 -16.09 -5.16 -21.78
N GLY A 138 -16.60 -6.18 -21.07
CA GLY A 138 -16.16 -7.57 -21.21
C GLY A 138 -14.91 -7.91 -20.41
N ASN A 139 -14.58 -7.14 -19.37
CA ASN A 139 -13.45 -7.41 -18.48
C ASN A 139 -13.94 -7.95 -17.14
N VAL A 140 -13.14 -8.81 -16.53
CA VAL A 140 -13.33 -9.21 -15.13
C VAL A 140 -12.58 -8.22 -14.25
N ARG A 141 -13.26 -7.66 -13.28
CA ARG A 141 -12.76 -6.60 -12.41
C ARG A 141 -12.98 -6.96 -10.95
N ALA A 142 -11.98 -6.71 -10.12
CA ALA A 142 -12.07 -6.92 -8.68
C ALA A 142 -11.76 -5.61 -7.94
N GLY A 143 -12.48 -5.36 -6.86
CA GLY A 143 -12.26 -4.21 -5.99
C GLY A 143 -11.89 -4.66 -4.59
N ALA A 144 -10.98 -3.94 -3.94
CA ALA A 144 -10.58 -4.19 -2.57
C ALA A 144 -10.20 -2.89 -1.85
N THR A 145 -10.50 -2.83 -0.58
CA THR A 145 -10.01 -1.79 0.33
C THR A 145 -9.13 -2.43 1.38
N GLY A 146 -8.09 -1.74 1.81
CA GLY A 146 -7.19 -2.24 2.83
C GLY A 146 -6.47 -1.13 3.56
N SER A 147 -5.85 -1.49 4.67
CA SER A 147 -5.03 -0.57 5.44
C SER A 147 -3.86 -1.29 6.12
N ALA A 148 -2.81 -0.53 6.37
CA ALA A 148 -1.65 -0.98 7.12
C ALA A 148 -1.17 0.13 8.04
N LYS A 149 -0.65 -0.24 9.20
CA LYS A 149 0.03 0.66 10.12
C LYS A 149 1.52 0.38 10.04
N ILE A 150 2.30 1.43 9.79
CA ILE A 150 3.74 1.35 9.55
C ILE A 150 4.43 2.28 10.54
N ASN A 151 5.50 1.81 11.16
CA ASN A 151 6.39 2.69 11.91
C ASN A 151 7.46 3.23 10.95
N ARG A 152 7.41 4.53 10.68
CA ARG A 152 8.35 5.20 9.78
C ARG A 152 9.80 5.09 10.21
N GLN A 153 10.06 4.96 11.51
CA GLN A 153 11.41 4.79 12.04
C GLN A 153 12.06 3.49 11.56
N ASP A 154 11.28 2.43 11.35
CA ASP A 154 11.78 1.15 10.84
C ASP A 154 12.41 1.27 9.45
N PHE A 155 12.05 2.29 8.69
CA PHE A 155 12.55 2.55 7.33
C PHE A 155 13.58 3.70 7.28
N GLY A 156 14.04 4.18 8.43
CA GLY A 156 14.97 5.29 8.49
C GLY A 156 14.37 6.65 8.13
N VAL A 157 13.05 6.76 8.04
CA VAL A 157 12.33 8.02 7.85
C VAL A 157 12.15 8.67 9.23
N SER A 158 13.23 9.23 9.76
CA SER A 158 13.37 9.56 11.17
C SER A 158 13.32 11.04 11.48
N TRP A 159 13.30 11.90 10.47
CA TRP A 159 13.26 13.35 10.70
C TRP A 159 12.08 13.74 11.57
N ASN A 160 12.33 14.64 12.52
CA ASN A 160 11.30 15.21 13.36
C ASN A 160 11.76 16.57 13.91
N ALA A 161 10.84 17.37 14.38
CA ALA A 161 11.12 18.61 15.08
C ALA A 161 10.63 18.50 16.54
N ALA A 162 11.52 18.77 17.48
CA ALA A 162 11.18 18.80 18.89
C ALA A 162 10.32 20.02 19.21
N LEU A 163 9.34 19.85 20.09
CA LEU A 163 8.50 20.92 20.60
C LEU A 163 9.07 21.48 21.91
N GLU A 164 8.96 22.79 22.13
CA GLU A 164 9.41 23.45 23.38
C GLU A 164 8.72 22.90 24.63
N ALA A 165 7.45 22.50 24.48
CA ALA A 165 6.66 21.90 25.56
C ALA A 165 6.94 20.41 25.83
N GLY A 166 7.91 19.83 25.10
CA GLY A 166 8.19 18.39 25.08
C GLY A 166 7.40 17.64 24.02
N GLY A 167 7.93 16.50 23.54
CA GLY A 167 7.37 15.73 22.45
C GLY A 167 7.84 16.20 21.08
N PHE A 168 7.24 15.65 20.05
CA PHE A 168 7.66 15.86 18.67
C PHE A 168 6.51 16.29 17.76
N THR A 169 6.86 16.93 16.64
CA THR A 169 5.90 17.41 15.64
C THR A 169 5.18 16.27 14.94
N LEU A 170 5.89 15.20 14.56
CA LEU A 170 5.34 14.06 13.82
C LEU A 170 5.30 12.80 14.68
N GLY A 171 4.20 12.06 14.58
CA GLY A 171 4.11 10.70 15.09
C GLY A 171 4.95 9.71 14.29
N ASP A 172 5.26 8.57 14.90
CA ASP A 172 6.02 7.49 14.26
C ASP A 172 5.12 6.55 13.45
N GLU A 173 3.87 6.39 13.85
CA GLU A 173 2.91 5.55 13.17
C GLU A 173 2.31 6.28 11.97
N VAL A 174 2.43 5.64 10.80
CA VAL A 174 1.79 6.07 9.57
C VAL A 174 0.73 5.05 9.19
N THR A 175 -0.50 5.50 8.98
CA THR A 175 -1.56 4.66 8.46
C THR A 175 -1.61 4.80 6.95
N VAL A 176 -1.50 3.68 6.25
CA VAL A 176 -1.65 3.60 4.78
C VAL A 176 -3.02 3.03 4.48
N ASN A 177 -3.74 3.66 3.57
CA ASN A 177 -5.03 3.21 3.09
C ASN A 177 -4.96 2.91 1.59
N LEU A 178 -5.55 1.79 1.21
CA LEU A 178 -5.60 1.30 -0.16
C LEU A 178 -7.05 1.19 -0.59
N ASP A 179 -7.34 1.69 -1.78
CA ASP A 179 -8.61 1.50 -2.47
C ASP A 179 -8.27 1.15 -3.92
N LEU A 180 -8.38 -0.13 -4.25
CA LEU A 180 -7.85 -0.64 -5.50
C LEU A 180 -8.92 -1.33 -6.32
N GLN A 181 -8.90 -1.05 -7.63
CA GLN A 181 -9.55 -1.88 -8.63
C GLN A 181 -8.48 -2.51 -9.52
N VAL A 182 -8.59 -3.82 -9.70
CA VAL A 182 -7.70 -4.58 -10.57
C VAL A 182 -8.52 -5.26 -11.66
N VAL A 183 -7.92 -5.37 -12.84
CA VAL A 183 -8.56 -5.92 -14.04
C VAL A 183 -7.78 -7.14 -14.49
N LEU A 184 -8.50 -8.24 -14.72
CA LEU A 184 -7.93 -9.46 -15.28
C LEU A 184 -7.48 -9.20 -16.71
N GLN A 185 -6.22 -9.50 -16.98
CA GLN A 185 -5.62 -9.36 -18.31
C GLN A 185 -6.03 -10.53 -19.22
N LYS A 186 -6.34 -10.23 -20.45
CA LYS A 186 -6.69 -11.23 -21.47
C LYS A 186 -5.46 -11.80 -22.15
#